data_c8d453546de9e45f5c8b5b0978c9b96e
#
_entry.id   c8d453546de9e45f5c8b5b0978c9b96e
#
_cell.length_a   1.000
_cell.length_b   1.000
_cell.length_c   1.000
_cell.angle_alpha   90.00
_cell.angle_beta   90.00
_cell.angle_gamma   90.00
#
_symmetry.space_group_name_H-M   'P 1'
#
loop_
_entity.id
_entity.type
_entity.pdbx_description
1 polymer ?
#
loop_
_entity_poly.entity_id
_entity_poly.type
_entity_poly.pdbx_seq_one_letter_code
_entity_poly.pdbx_strand_id
1 'polypeptide(L)' 'MPWTKNDYPDSWKNLKKTEREKAIEIGNALLKEGYPEDRAIPIATSKAEEWYKNHHAA' A
#
# COMPACT_ATOMS: atom_id res chain seq x y z
N MET A 1 -1.67 -0.34 -14.26
CA MET A 1 -0.31 -0.85 -14.13
C MET A 1 0.00 -1.13 -12.67
N PRO A 2 0.38 -2.34 -12.30
CA PRO A 2 0.67 -2.60 -10.90
C PRO A 2 1.91 -1.85 -10.44
N TRP A 3 1.93 -1.55 -9.15
CA TRP A 3 3.07 -0.86 -8.56
C TRP A 3 4.14 -1.87 -8.16
N THR A 4 5.38 -1.40 -8.13
CA THR A 4 6.52 -2.23 -7.76
C THR A 4 7.33 -1.53 -6.68
N LYS A 5 8.35 -2.22 -6.17
CA LYS A 5 9.23 -1.65 -5.16
C LYS A 5 9.93 -0.38 -5.65
N ASN A 6 10.08 -0.25 -6.95
CA ASN A 6 10.79 0.88 -7.54
C ASN A 6 9.86 1.87 -8.21
N ASP A 7 8.56 1.59 -8.26
CA ASP A 7 7.61 2.44 -8.95
C ASP A 7 6.29 2.40 -8.18
N TYR A 8 6.07 3.40 -7.35
CA TYR A 8 4.91 3.47 -6.48
C TYR A 8 4.52 4.93 -6.28
N PRO A 9 3.29 5.19 -5.78
CA PRO A 9 2.86 6.58 -5.58
C PRO A 9 3.71 7.31 -4.55
N ASP A 10 3.87 8.61 -4.76
CA ASP A 10 4.65 9.44 -3.86
C ASP A 10 4.14 9.39 -2.43
N SER A 11 2.85 9.17 -2.24
CA SER A 11 2.28 9.13 -0.90
C SER A 11 2.83 7.97 -0.07
N TRP A 12 3.43 6.97 -0.71
CA TRP A 12 4.03 5.84 0.01
C TRP A 12 5.53 6.03 0.27
N LYS A 13 6.06 7.13 -0.19
CA LYS A 13 7.49 7.41 -0.07
C LYS A 13 7.93 7.51 1.38
N ASN A 14 7.06 8.02 2.23
CA ASN A 14 7.36 8.23 3.65
C ASN A 14 7.04 7.03 4.52
N LEU A 15 6.50 5.98 3.95
CA LEU A 15 6.21 4.78 4.70
C LEU A 15 7.49 4.00 4.96
N LYS A 16 7.51 3.23 6.04
CA LYS A 16 8.62 2.35 6.31
C LYS A 16 8.67 1.27 5.23
N LYS A 17 9.85 0.70 5.03
CA LYS A 17 10.05 -0.25 3.94
C LYS A 17 9.01 -1.38 3.97
N THR A 18 8.84 -2.01 5.12
CA THR A 18 7.89 -3.11 5.25
C THR A 18 6.46 -2.65 5.01
N GLU A 19 6.12 -1.50 5.58
CA GLU A 19 4.81 -0.92 5.43
C GLU A 19 4.53 -0.57 3.97
N ARG A 20 5.52 0.00 3.28
CA ARG A 20 5.38 0.35 1.88
C ARG A 20 5.19 -0.88 1.01
N GLU A 21 5.94 -1.94 1.28
CA GLU A 21 5.79 -3.17 0.52
C GLU A 21 4.39 -3.74 0.70
N LYS A 22 3.85 -3.64 1.91
CA LYS A 22 2.48 -4.10 2.15
C LYS A 22 1.47 -3.23 1.42
N ALA A 23 1.71 -1.92 1.38
CA ALA A 23 0.83 -1.02 0.65
C ALA A 23 0.82 -1.35 -0.84
N ILE A 24 1.99 -1.67 -1.40
CA ILE A 24 2.09 -2.08 -2.79
C ILE A 24 1.29 -3.34 -3.04
N GLU A 25 1.43 -4.32 -2.17
CA GLU A 25 0.71 -5.59 -2.31
C GLU A 25 -0.80 -5.36 -2.26
N ILE A 26 -1.26 -4.63 -1.25
CA ILE A 26 -2.69 -4.38 -1.09
C ILE A 26 -3.22 -3.54 -2.24
N GLY A 27 -2.47 -2.51 -2.63
CA GLY A 27 -2.89 -1.64 -3.72
C GLY A 27 -3.02 -2.39 -5.03
N ASN A 28 -2.06 -3.27 -5.32
CA ASN A 28 -2.15 -4.07 -6.55
C ASN A 28 -3.36 -4.99 -6.53
N ALA A 29 -3.68 -5.56 -5.38
CA ALA A 29 -4.85 -6.40 -5.25
C ALA A 29 -6.14 -5.61 -5.50
N LEU A 30 -6.19 -4.39 -4.99
CA LEU A 30 -7.36 -3.53 -5.20
C LEU A 30 -7.51 -3.15 -6.67
N LEU A 31 -6.40 -2.84 -7.34
CA LEU A 31 -6.44 -2.54 -8.78
C LEU A 31 -6.97 -3.73 -9.55
N LYS A 32 -6.55 -4.93 -9.17
CA LYS A 32 -7.00 -6.15 -9.82
C LYS A 32 -8.50 -6.35 -9.63
N GLU A 33 -9.04 -5.90 -8.51
CA GLU A 33 -10.47 -6.02 -8.23
C GLU A 33 -11.29 -4.94 -8.92
N GLY A 34 -10.64 -3.98 -9.58
CA GLY A 34 -11.34 -2.97 -10.34
C GLY A 34 -11.37 -1.59 -9.70
N TYR A 35 -10.69 -1.40 -8.59
CA TYR A 35 -10.63 -0.07 -7.99
C TYR A 35 -9.77 0.86 -8.84
N PRO A 36 -10.17 2.11 -9.03
CA PRO A 36 -9.30 3.08 -9.70
C PRO A 36 -8.11 3.41 -8.81
N GLU A 37 -7.03 3.87 -9.44
CA GLU A 37 -5.79 4.15 -8.71
C GLU A 37 -6.00 5.17 -7.60
N ASP A 38 -6.76 6.22 -7.85
CA ASP A 38 -6.96 7.27 -6.87
C ASP A 38 -7.72 6.78 -5.64
N ARG A 39 -8.44 5.68 -5.77
CA ARG A 39 -9.11 5.06 -4.62
C ARG A 39 -8.25 3.98 -3.98
N ALA A 40 -7.52 3.24 -4.79
CA ALA A 40 -6.68 2.16 -4.29
C ALA A 40 -5.58 2.70 -3.37
N ILE A 41 -5.02 3.85 -3.70
CA ILE A 41 -3.91 4.41 -2.93
C ILE A 41 -4.27 4.68 -1.47
N PRO A 42 -5.33 5.46 -1.17
CA PRO A 42 -5.67 5.73 0.23
C PRO A 42 -6.14 4.49 0.97
N ILE A 43 -6.85 3.60 0.30
CA ILE A 43 -7.31 2.36 0.94
C ILE A 43 -6.11 1.49 1.29
N ALA A 44 -5.18 1.33 0.35
CA ALA A 44 -3.99 0.53 0.59
C ALA A 44 -3.13 1.12 1.70
N THR A 45 -3.01 2.45 1.74
CA THR A 45 -2.25 3.13 2.78
C THR A 45 -2.84 2.83 4.15
N SER A 46 -4.15 2.99 4.27
CA SER A 46 -4.84 2.76 5.54
C SER A 46 -4.68 1.31 6.01
N LYS A 47 -4.86 0.36 5.09
CA LYS A 47 -4.74 -1.05 5.42
C LYS A 47 -3.30 -1.44 5.75
N ALA A 48 -2.33 -0.86 5.06
CA ALA A 48 -0.93 -1.15 5.34
C ALA A 48 -0.51 -0.60 6.71
N GLU A 49 -1.00 0.59 7.06
CA GLU A 49 -0.72 1.17 8.35
C GLU A 49 -1.30 0.31 9.48
N GLU A 50 -2.51 -0.15 9.29
CA GLU A 50 -3.16 -1.01 10.27
C GLU A 50 -2.41 -2.33 10.41
N TRP A 51 -2.02 -2.92 9.29
CA TRP A 51 -1.24 -4.15 9.29
C TRP A 51 0.08 -3.96 10.03
N TYR A 52 0.78 -2.87 9.73
CA TYR A 52 2.06 -2.58 10.35
C TYR A 52 1.91 -2.43 11.86
N LYS A 53 0.88 -1.69 12.27
CA LYS A 53 0.60 -1.48 13.68
C LYS A 53 0.34 -2.81 14.39
N ASN A 54 -0.44 -3.68 13.76
CA ASN A 54 -0.80 -4.95 14.37
C ASN A 54 0.38 -5.91 14.45
N HIS A 55 1.33 -5.79 13.54
CA HIS A 55 2.47 -6.70 13.48
C HIS A 55 3.70 -6.19 14.23
N HIS A 56 3.72 -4.89 14.54
CA HIS A 56 4.87 -4.28 15.20
C HIS A 56 4.54 -3.67 16.55
N ALA A 57 3.31 -3.73 16.97
CA ALA A 57 2.90 -3.21 18.27
C ALA A 57 2.98 -4.34 19.28
N ALA A 58 4.13 -4.82 19.50
CA ALA A 58 4.29 -5.94 20.43
C ALA A 58 4.44 -5.45 21.85
#